data_e1ddc6061415a02ced64a9cde3e334f3
#
_entry.id   e1ddc6061415a02ced64a9cde3e334f3
#
_cell.length_a   1.000
_cell.length_b   1.000
_cell.length_c   1.000
_cell.angle_alpha   90.00
_cell.angle_beta   90.00
_cell.angle_gamma   90.00
#
_symmetry.space_group_name_H-M   'P 1'
#
loop_
_entity.id
_entity.type
_entity.pdbx_description
1 polymer ?
#
loop_
_entity_poly.entity_id
_entity_poly.type
_entity_poly.pdbx_seq_one_letter_code
_entity_poly.pdbx_strand_id
1 'polypeptide(L)'
;MSTIVVLGGGIGGISAAFELKDELGDAHEIILVSDQDHFEFTPSNPWVAVLWRKPEAIRLDLEQLMAKHGIRFVCNPVKKVQPEARNLLLSDDTELGYDYLVIASGPRLAFDEIPGLGPHGGFTGSVCKTDHASLMASQFDAFCSDPGPVIVGAAQGASCYGPAYEYTFIIETELRKRKIRDRVPMTFVTPEPYIGHLGLDGVGDTKGMLESEMRERHIKWHTNTRIDAVEDGVMKVTEVNDDGSDKASHELPFKHSMVLPAFTGIDAVMGVEGLSNPRGFIIVDEHQRNPTYPEIFAVGVCVAIPPVGATPLPVGVPKTGYMIESMVTATVQ
;
A
#
# COMPACT_ATOMS: atom_id res chain seq x y z
N MET A 1 20.43 3.23 -29.45
CA MET A 1 19.56 3.98 -28.56
C MET A 1 18.39 3.07 -28.27
N SER A 2 18.18 2.72 -27.01
CA SER A 2 17.06 1.86 -26.59
C SER A 2 16.00 2.70 -25.90
N THR A 3 14.76 2.23 -25.92
CA THR A 3 13.63 2.82 -25.20
C THR A 3 13.39 2.04 -23.91
N ILE A 4 13.53 2.70 -22.76
CA ILE A 4 13.31 2.14 -21.44
C ILE A 4 12.03 2.77 -20.88
N VAL A 5 11.01 1.93 -20.66
CA VAL A 5 9.74 2.39 -20.11
C VAL A 5 9.66 2.02 -18.62
N VAL A 6 9.30 2.99 -17.78
CA VAL A 6 9.01 2.80 -16.36
C VAL A 6 7.51 2.98 -16.16
N LEU A 7 6.81 1.92 -15.74
CA LEU A 7 5.37 1.91 -15.51
C LEU A 7 5.05 2.18 -14.04
N GLY A 8 4.56 3.36 -13.74
CA GLY A 8 4.09 3.79 -12.43
C GLY A 8 4.78 5.05 -11.92
N GLY A 9 4.00 6.07 -11.57
CA GLY A 9 4.46 7.38 -11.05
C GLY A 9 4.61 7.44 -9.52
N GLY A 10 4.72 6.29 -8.84
CA GLY A 10 4.96 6.21 -7.39
C GLY A 10 6.43 6.27 -7.00
N ILE A 11 6.73 6.02 -5.72
CA ILE A 11 8.10 6.05 -5.17
C ILE A 11 9.05 5.18 -6.00
N GLY A 12 8.69 3.93 -6.27
CA GLY A 12 9.57 3.01 -7.01
C GLY A 12 9.82 3.44 -8.44
N GLY A 13 8.80 3.92 -9.15
CA GLY A 13 8.95 4.31 -10.55
C GLY A 13 9.74 5.61 -10.73
N ILE A 14 9.49 6.62 -9.90
CA ILE A 14 10.26 7.88 -9.96
C ILE A 14 11.72 7.63 -9.60
N SER A 15 12.01 6.87 -8.54
CA SER A 15 13.38 6.53 -8.17
C SER A 15 14.07 5.74 -9.28
N ALA A 16 13.40 4.73 -9.87
CA ALA A 16 13.95 3.98 -10.99
C ALA A 16 14.23 4.87 -12.22
N ALA A 17 13.30 5.77 -12.57
CA ALA A 17 13.48 6.65 -13.70
C ALA A 17 14.66 7.62 -13.50
N PHE A 18 14.86 8.13 -12.28
CA PHE A 18 15.98 9.03 -11.97
C PHE A 18 17.31 8.28 -11.95
N GLU A 19 17.42 7.16 -11.25
CA GLU A 19 18.67 6.39 -11.22
C GLU A 19 19.06 5.88 -12.62
N LEU A 20 18.09 5.41 -13.43
CA LEU A 20 18.35 5.06 -14.83
C LEU A 20 18.86 6.27 -15.63
N LYS A 21 18.30 7.46 -15.42
CA LYS A 21 18.75 8.67 -16.12
C LYS A 21 20.15 9.08 -15.69
N ASP A 22 20.45 8.98 -14.40
CA ASP A 22 21.77 9.33 -13.85
C ASP A 22 22.86 8.37 -14.38
N GLU A 23 22.59 7.07 -14.46
CA GLU A 23 23.54 6.05 -14.91
C GLU A 23 23.72 6.02 -16.45
N LEU A 24 22.62 6.16 -17.20
CA LEU A 24 22.62 6.01 -18.66
C LEU A 24 22.75 7.32 -19.42
N GLY A 25 22.55 8.45 -18.76
CA GLY A 25 22.61 9.80 -19.36
C GLY A 25 21.60 9.95 -20.52
N ASP A 26 22.08 10.49 -21.65
CA ASP A 26 21.29 10.69 -22.86
C ASP A 26 21.47 9.58 -23.91
N ALA A 27 22.14 8.47 -23.55
CA ALA A 27 22.40 7.37 -24.47
C ALA A 27 21.13 6.58 -24.83
N HIS A 28 20.11 6.65 -23.96
CA HIS A 28 18.83 5.94 -24.09
C HIS A 28 17.65 6.88 -23.83
N GLU A 29 16.46 6.56 -24.38
CA GLU A 29 15.23 7.25 -24.06
C GLU A 29 14.59 6.62 -22.82
N ILE A 30 14.31 7.43 -21.79
CA ILE A 30 13.59 6.99 -20.60
C ILE A 30 12.21 7.63 -20.61
N ILE A 31 11.17 6.79 -20.44
CA ILE A 31 9.77 7.20 -20.46
C ILE A 31 9.11 6.74 -19.15
N LEU A 32 8.58 7.68 -18.37
CA LEU A 32 7.72 7.38 -17.23
C LEU A 32 6.25 7.37 -17.67
N VAL A 33 5.54 6.28 -17.42
CA VAL A 33 4.11 6.15 -17.68
C VAL A 33 3.35 6.09 -16.36
N SER A 34 2.32 6.93 -16.20
CA SER A 34 1.49 6.96 -14.99
C SER A 34 0.02 7.18 -15.35
N ASP A 35 -0.88 6.68 -14.51
CA ASP A 35 -2.33 6.95 -14.56
C ASP A 35 -2.69 8.29 -13.90
N GLN A 36 -1.75 8.93 -13.20
CA GLN A 36 -1.89 10.22 -12.54
C GLN A 36 -0.89 11.23 -13.10
N ASP A 37 -1.26 12.50 -13.12
CA ASP A 37 -0.41 13.62 -13.52
C ASP A 37 0.52 14.11 -12.39
N HIS A 38 0.36 13.54 -11.19
CA HIS A 38 1.11 13.94 -10.00
C HIS A 38 1.63 12.74 -9.22
N PHE A 39 2.75 12.95 -8.54
CA PHE A 39 3.26 12.06 -7.50
C PHE A 39 2.57 12.36 -6.18
N GLU A 40 2.22 11.34 -5.43
CA GLU A 40 1.73 11.44 -4.05
C GLU A 40 2.72 10.81 -3.07
N PHE A 41 3.14 11.59 -2.07
CA PHE A 41 3.96 11.06 -0.98
C PHE A 41 3.09 10.31 0.03
N THR A 42 2.67 9.10 -0.34
CA THR A 42 1.77 8.22 0.41
C THR A 42 2.10 8.08 1.92
N PRO A 43 3.38 8.04 2.36
CA PRO A 43 3.71 7.98 3.79
C PRO A 43 3.16 9.15 4.63
N SER A 44 2.74 10.25 4.00
CA SER A 44 2.12 11.39 4.71
C SER A 44 0.60 11.33 4.80
N ASN A 45 -0.05 10.35 4.19
CA ASN A 45 -1.51 10.21 4.23
C ASN A 45 -2.09 10.08 5.65
N PRO A 46 -1.46 9.36 6.61
CA PRO A 46 -1.92 9.35 8.00
C PRO A 46 -2.04 10.76 8.62
N TRP A 47 -1.15 11.69 8.25
CA TRP A 47 -1.16 13.07 8.71
C TRP A 47 -2.24 13.91 8.03
N VAL A 48 -2.52 13.62 6.75
CA VAL A 48 -3.65 14.25 6.04
C VAL A 48 -4.97 13.86 6.71
N ALA A 49 -5.14 12.59 7.04
CA ALA A 49 -6.38 12.06 7.62
C ALA A 49 -6.77 12.70 8.96
N VAL A 50 -5.80 13.22 9.73
CA VAL A 50 -6.04 13.93 11.00
C VAL A 50 -5.82 15.45 10.91
N LEU A 51 -5.84 16.02 9.69
CA LEU A 51 -5.71 17.46 9.43
C LEU A 51 -4.34 18.08 9.81
N TRP A 52 -3.29 17.27 10.00
CA TRP A 52 -1.94 17.79 10.28
C TRP A 52 -1.23 18.26 9.02
N ARG A 53 -1.68 17.80 7.86
CA ARG A 53 -1.10 18.16 6.57
C ARG A 53 -2.20 18.31 5.50
N LYS A 54 -2.02 19.25 4.60
CA LYS A 54 -2.93 19.42 3.46
C LYS A 54 -2.54 18.47 2.32
N PRO A 55 -3.50 17.94 1.54
CA PRO A 55 -3.22 17.04 0.42
C PRO A 55 -2.23 17.64 -0.60
N GLU A 56 -2.35 18.95 -0.88
CA GLU A 56 -1.50 19.64 -1.86
C GLU A 56 -0.03 19.69 -1.44
N ALA A 57 0.25 19.63 -0.12
CA ALA A 57 1.61 19.66 0.42
C ALA A 57 2.39 18.35 0.23
N ILE A 58 1.72 17.28 -0.22
CA ILE A 58 2.31 15.96 -0.42
C ILE A 58 2.27 15.52 -1.88
N ARG A 59 1.94 16.44 -2.80
CA ARG A 59 1.87 16.21 -4.25
C ARG A 59 2.93 16.98 -5.00
N LEU A 60 3.46 16.37 -6.05
CA LEU A 60 4.37 17.01 -7.00
C LEU A 60 3.87 16.74 -8.41
N ASP A 61 3.91 17.76 -9.26
CA ASP A 61 3.58 17.66 -10.68
C ASP A 61 4.61 16.79 -11.41
N LEU A 62 4.17 15.70 -12.03
CA LEU A 62 5.06 14.74 -12.70
C LEU A 62 5.58 15.26 -14.02
N GLU A 63 4.78 16.00 -14.81
CA GLU A 63 5.23 16.57 -16.06
C GLU A 63 6.41 17.49 -15.85
N GLN A 64 6.28 18.45 -14.92
CA GLN A 64 7.35 19.38 -14.59
C GLN A 64 8.57 18.69 -13.99
N LEU A 65 8.34 17.68 -13.14
CA LEU A 65 9.42 16.95 -12.48
C LEU A 65 10.23 16.15 -13.50
N MET A 66 9.59 15.40 -14.37
CA MET A 66 10.26 14.59 -15.40
C MET A 66 10.96 15.46 -16.44
N ALA A 67 10.33 16.57 -16.87
CA ALA A 67 10.95 17.51 -17.83
C ALA A 67 12.27 18.09 -17.32
N LYS A 68 12.39 18.39 -16.02
CA LYS A 68 13.64 18.87 -15.41
C LYS A 68 14.79 17.88 -15.49
N HIS A 69 14.48 16.58 -15.55
CA HIS A 69 15.46 15.51 -15.62
C HIS A 69 15.65 14.96 -17.05
N GLY A 70 15.00 15.55 -18.06
CA GLY A 70 15.08 15.05 -19.42
C GLY A 70 14.46 13.67 -19.63
N ILE A 71 13.43 13.35 -18.86
CA ILE A 71 12.65 12.11 -18.92
C ILE A 71 11.32 12.44 -19.60
N ARG A 72 10.94 11.63 -20.59
CA ARG A 72 9.63 11.76 -21.22
C ARG A 72 8.52 11.26 -20.28
N PHE A 73 7.45 12.03 -20.13
CA PHE A 73 6.30 11.65 -19.32
C PHE A 73 5.09 11.33 -20.21
N VAL A 74 4.37 10.27 -19.86
CA VAL A 74 3.11 9.85 -20.49
C VAL A 74 2.06 9.65 -19.41
N CYS A 75 1.13 10.59 -19.29
CA CYS A 75 -0.02 10.49 -18.39
C CYS A 75 -1.16 9.74 -19.09
N ASN A 76 -1.14 8.40 -19.01
CA ASN A 76 -2.18 7.56 -19.62
C ASN A 76 -2.20 6.19 -18.90
N PRO A 77 -3.35 5.74 -18.37
CA PRO A 77 -3.44 4.43 -17.75
C PRO A 77 -3.09 3.29 -18.72
N VAL A 78 -2.44 2.26 -18.22
CA VAL A 78 -2.14 1.05 -19.00
C VAL A 78 -3.26 0.03 -18.83
N LYS A 79 -3.88 -0.39 -19.93
CA LYS A 79 -4.89 -1.46 -19.98
C LYS A 79 -4.25 -2.83 -19.88
N LYS A 80 -3.11 -3.03 -20.57
CA LYS A 80 -2.47 -4.34 -20.64
C LYS A 80 -0.98 -4.23 -20.92
N VAL A 81 -0.19 -5.03 -20.21
CA VAL A 81 1.21 -5.32 -20.55
C VAL A 81 1.21 -6.50 -21.51
N GLN A 82 1.89 -6.36 -22.66
CA GLN A 82 1.97 -7.36 -23.72
C GLN A 82 3.45 -7.76 -23.93
N PRO A 83 3.98 -8.70 -23.11
CA PRO A 83 5.39 -8.99 -23.08
C PRO A 83 5.95 -9.52 -24.41
N GLU A 84 5.22 -10.42 -25.09
CA GLU A 84 5.66 -11.00 -26.36
C GLU A 84 5.80 -9.95 -27.48
N ALA A 85 4.91 -8.94 -27.45
CA ALA A 85 4.92 -7.82 -28.41
C ALA A 85 5.83 -6.68 -27.98
N ARG A 86 6.37 -6.73 -26.74
CA ARG A 86 7.17 -5.68 -26.12
C ARG A 86 6.50 -4.32 -26.17
N ASN A 87 5.22 -4.26 -25.83
CA ASN A 87 4.49 -3.00 -25.75
C ASN A 87 3.53 -2.95 -24.55
N LEU A 88 3.10 -1.74 -24.24
CA LEU A 88 2.02 -1.41 -23.33
C LEU A 88 0.80 -0.94 -24.14
N LEU A 89 -0.35 -1.55 -23.96
CA LEU A 89 -1.61 -1.03 -24.49
C LEU A 89 -2.17 0.00 -23.51
N LEU A 90 -2.28 1.25 -23.95
CA LEU A 90 -2.77 2.36 -23.13
C LEU A 90 -4.30 2.47 -23.16
N SER A 91 -4.87 3.32 -22.30
CA SER A 91 -6.33 3.42 -22.16
C SER A 91 -7.02 4.07 -23.36
N ASP A 92 -6.31 4.83 -24.17
CA ASP A 92 -6.77 5.42 -25.44
C ASP A 92 -6.56 4.52 -26.67
N ASP A 93 -6.22 3.24 -26.43
CA ASP A 93 -5.94 2.23 -27.47
C ASP A 93 -4.63 2.46 -28.25
N THR A 94 -3.80 3.38 -27.82
CA THR A 94 -2.44 3.54 -28.38
C THR A 94 -1.49 2.51 -27.77
N GLU A 95 -0.46 2.13 -28.53
CA GLU A 95 0.58 1.20 -28.10
C GLU A 95 1.89 1.96 -27.86
N LEU A 96 2.55 1.67 -26.73
CA LEU A 96 3.87 2.19 -26.39
C LEU A 96 4.87 1.03 -26.35
N GLY A 97 5.74 0.95 -27.36
CA GLY A 97 6.79 -0.06 -27.44
C GLY A 97 7.95 0.24 -26.47
N TYR A 98 8.67 -0.83 -26.08
CA TYR A 98 9.86 -0.72 -25.24
C TYR A 98 10.92 -1.77 -25.66
N ASP A 99 12.19 -1.46 -25.40
CA ASP A 99 13.28 -2.43 -25.38
C ASP A 99 13.44 -3.04 -23.98
N TYR A 100 13.24 -2.22 -22.93
CA TYR A 100 13.21 -2.64 -21.53
C TYR A 100 12.02 -2.02 -20.81
N LEU A 101 11.43 -2.77 -19.87
CA LEU A 101 10.31 -2.34 -19.06
C LEU A 101 10.61 -2.52 -17.57
N VAL A 102 10.45 -1.46 -16.77
CA VAL A 102 10.45 -1.52 -15.31
C VAL A 102 9.03 -1.35 -14.81
N ILE A 103 8.43 -2.40 -14.23
CA ILE A 103 7.09 -2.35 -13.65
C ILE A 103 7.18 -1.87 -12.21
N ALA A 104 6.65 -0.67 -11.93
CA ALA A 104 6.59 -0.04 -10.62
C ALA A 104 5.17 0.43 -10.30
N SER A 105 4.17 -0.30 -10.80
CA SER A 105 2.75 0.08 -10.81
C SER A 105 2.10 0.15 -9.42
N GLY A 106 2.79 -0.33 -8.38
CA GLY A 106 2.17 -0.49 -7.08
C GLY A 106 1.07 -1.56 -7.05
N PRO A 107 0.20 -1.56 -6.03
CA PRO A 107 -0.86 -2.55 -5.88
C PRO A 107 -2.22 -2.00 -6.29
N ARG A 108 -3.15 -2.91 -6.60
CA ARG A 108 -4.60 -2.68 -6.45
C ARG A 108 -5.00 -2.95 -4.99
N LEU A 109 -5.84 -2.10 -4.43
CA LEU A 109 -6.37 -2.23 -3.07
C LEU A 109 -7.61 -3.14 -3.11
N ALA A 110 -7.54 -4.32 -2.50
CA ALA A 110 -8.57 -5.36 -2.59
C ALA A 110 -9.65 -5.20 -1.50
N PHE A 111 -10.29 -4.02 -1.44
CA PHE A 111 -11.40 -3.79 -0.51
C PHE A 111 -12.60 -4.69 -0.79
N ASP A 112 -12.79 -5.08 -2.03
CA ASP A 112 -13.86 -5.94 -2.53
C ASP A 112 -13.79 -7.38 -2.01
N GLU A 113 -12.67 -7.81 -1.42
CA GLU A 113 -12.53 -9.14 -0.81
C GLU A 113 -13.30 -9.28 0.53
N ILE A 114 -13.68 -8.16 1.16
CA ILE A 114 -14.42 -8.17 2.44
C ILE A 114 -15.67 -7.29 2.33
N PRO A 115 -16.87 -7.83 2.57
CA PRO A 115 -18.10 -7.05 2.51
C PRO A 115 -18.06 -5.82 3.40
N GLY A 116 -18.34 -4.64 2.83
CA GLY A 116 -18.39 -3.37 3.53
C GLY A 116 -17.05 -2.75 3.92
N LEU A 117 -15.92 -3.34 3.53
CA LEU A 117 -14.61 -2.75 3.74
C LEU A 117 -14.34 -1.63 2.72
N GLY A 118 -13.68 -0.55 3.16
CA GLY A 118 -13.16 0.50 2.30
C GLY A 118 -13.93 1.82 2.33
N PRO A 119 -13.33 2.90 1.78
CA PRO A 119 -13.88 4.25 1.87
C PRO A 119 -14.97 4.54 0.82
N HIS A 120 -15.00 3.81 -0.29
CA HIS A 120 -15.94 4.02 -1.39
C HIS A 120 -16.99 2.90 -1.44
N GLY A 121 -18.18 3.19 -0.93
CA GLY A 121 -19.27 2.20 -0.83
C GLY A 121 -19.14 1.21 0.32
N GLY A 122 -18.12 1.37 1.17
CA GLY A 122 -17.94 0.65 2.42
C GLY A 122 -18.04 1.57 3.63
N PHE A 123 -17.65 1.08 4.80
CA PHE A 123 -17.84 1.74 6.08
C PHE A 123 -16.51 2.07 6.79
N THR A 124 -15.35 1.75 6.20
CA THR A 124 -14.05 2.04 6.80
C THR A 124 -13.27 3.09 6.02
N GLY A 125 -12.52 3.93 6.73
CA GLY A 125 -11.49 4.77 6.11
C GLY A 125 -10.26 3.99 5.68
N SER A 126 -9.36 4.67 4.97
CA SER A 126 -8.07 4.16 4.53
C SER A 126 -7.08 5.30 4.36
N VAL A 127 -5.79 5.02 4.55
CA VAL A 127 -4.68 5.96 4.28
C VAL A 127 -3.82 5.51 3.09
N CYS A 128 -4.29 4.53 2.32
CA CYS A 128 -3.52 3.99 1.18
C CYS A 128 -3.41 4.95 0.00
N LYS A 129 -4.34 5.92 -0.11
CA LYS A 129 -4.35 6.97 -1.12
C LYS A 129 -4.68 8.31 -0.51
N THR A 130 -4.27 9.41 -1.16
CA THR A 130 -4.52 10.77 -0.65
C THR A 130 -6.00 11.16 -0.69
N ASP A 131 -6.77 10.66 -1.67
CA ASP A 131 -8.24 10.86 -1.72
C ASP A 131 -8.95 10.16 -0.55
N HIS A 132 -8.53 8.94 -0.17
CA HIS A 132 -9.03 8.24 1.00
C HIS A 132 -8.74 9.02 2.30
N ALA A 133 -7.50 9.48 2.47
CA ALA A 133 -7.09 10.28 3.62
C ALA A 133 -7.83 11.63 3.67
N SER A 134 -8.09 12.26 2.52
CA SER A 134 -8.86 13.50 2.40
C SER A 134 -10.33 13.31 2.77
N LEU A 135 -10.92 12.17 2.39
CA LEU A 135 -12.27 11.80 2.81
C LEU A 135 -12.33 11.65 4.34
N MET A 136 -11.37 10.93 4.94
CA MET A 136 -11.28 10.82 6.40
C MET A 136 -11.12 12.18 7.06
N ALA A 137 -10.25 13.05 6.53
CA ALA A 137 -10.04 14.42 7.03
C ALA A 137 -11.32 15.25 7.01
N SER A 138 -12.15 15.13 5.98
CA SER A 138 -13.44 15.84 5.85
C SER A 138 -14.46 15.44 6.92
N GLN A 139 -14.33 14.23 7.46
CA GLN A 139 -15.24 13.67 8.49
C GLN A 139 -14.67 13.81 9.90
N PHE A 140 -13.38 14.12 10.03
CA PHE A 140 -12.67 14.04 11.30
C PHE A 140 -13.16 15.06 12.35
N ASP A 141 -13.47 16.28 11.96
CA ASP A 141 -13.99 17.30 12.89
C ASP A 141 -15.40 16.95 13.38
N ALA A 142 -16.25 16.37 12.53
CA ALA A 142 -17.57 15.88 12.93
C ALA A 142 -17.44 14.73 13.93
N PHE A 143 -16.53 13.76 13.67
CA PHE A 143 -16.20 12.70 14.62
C PHE A 143 -15.71 13.26 15.96
N CYS A 144 -14.83 14.24 15.97
CA CYS A 144 -14.32 14.84 17.21
C CYS A 144 -15.38 15.57 18.01
N SER A 145 -16.43 16.09 17.35
CA SER A 145 -17.57 16.78 18.02
C SER A 145 -18.50 15.80 18.72
N ASP A 146 -18.71 14.61 18.14
CA ASP A 146 -19.49 13.50 18.72
C ASP A 146 -18.65 12.20 18.71
N PRO A 147 -17.60 12.13 19.56
CA PRO A 147 -16.65 11.02 19.53
C PRO A 147 -17.24 9.72 20.05
N GLY A 148 -16.67 8.61 19.59
CA GLY A 148 -17.03 7.26 19.99
C GLY A 148 -15.90 6.28 19.70
N PRO A 149 -16.17 4.96 19.71
CA PRO A 149 -15.12 3.97 19.53
C PRO A 149 -14.39 4.10 18.17
N VAL A 150 -13.08 3.87 18.19
CA VAL A 150 -12.21 3.87 17.01
C VAL A 150 -11.63 2.47 16.79
N ILE A 151 -11.71 1.99 15.56
CA ILE A 151 -11.00 0.77 15.13
C ILE A 151 -9.96 1.14 14.08
N VAL A 152 -8.71 0.74 14.33
CA VAL A 152 -7.62 0.82 13.36
C VAL A 152 -7.07 -0.58 13.14
N GLY A 153 -6.63 -0.90 11.93
CA GLY A 153 -6.02 -2.20 11.72
C GLY A 153 -5.69 -2.53 10.27
N ALA A 154 -5.50 -3.83 10.06
CA ALA A 154 -5.23 -4.40 8.76
C ALA A 154 -6.07 -5.67 8.55
N ALA A 155 -6.54 -5.88 7.32
CA ALA A 155 -7.24 -7.09 6.93
C ALA A 155 -6.26 -8.24 6.69
N GLN A 156 -6.77 -9.47 6.73
CA GLN A 156 -6.01 -10.66 6.33
C GLN A 156 -5.50 -10.51 4.89
N GLY A 157 -4.28 -10.97 4.65
CA GLY A 157 -3.60 -10.80 3.37
C GLY A 157 -3.03 -9.40 3.10
N ALA A 158 -3.19 -8.45 4.03
CA ALA A 158 -2.46 -7.18 3.96
C ALA A 158 -0.95 -7.43 3.97
N SER A 159 -0.21 -6.58 3.27
CA SER A 159 1.26 -6.62 3.21
C SER A 159 1.90 -5.28 3.60
N CYS A 160 1.21 -4.47 4.37
CA CYS A 160 1.72 -3.19 4.86
C CYS A 160 1.07 -2.86 6.20
N TYR A 161 1.76 -3.16 7.30
CA TYR A 161 1.23 -2.98 8.66
C TYR A 161 1.66 -1.67 9.29
N GLY A 162 2.84 -1.16 8.95
CA GLY A 162 3.41 0.08 9.48
C GLY A 162 2.42 1.25 9.52
N PRO A 163 1.73 1.59 8.43
CA PRO A 163 0.77 2.69 8.40
C PRO A 163 -0.41 2.51 9.35
N ALA A 164 -0.83 1.27 9.68
CA ALA A 164 -1.89 1.04 10.67
C ALA A 164 -1.39 1.35 12.08
N TYR A 165 -0.20 0.91 12.45
CA TYR A 165 0.43 1.30 13.73
C TYR A 165 0.65 2.80 13.81
N GLU A 166 1.22 3.40 12.76
CA GLU A 166 1.47 4.84 12.70
C GLU A 166 0.17 5.64 12.87
N TYR A 167 -0.88 5.30 12.11
CA TYR A 167 -2.16 5.98 12.21
C TYR A 167 -2.79 5.82 13.60
N THR A 168 -2.65 4.65 14.23
CA THR A 168 -3.14 4.41 15.59
C THR A 168 -2.55 5.39 16.59
N PHE A 169 -1.24 5.63 16.52
CA PHE A 169 -0.56 6.59 17.44
C PHE A 169 -0.78 8.04 17.04
N ILE A 170 -0.93 8.33 15.75
CA ILE A 170 -1.25 9.68 15.25
C ILE A 170 -2.64 10.11 15.72
N ILE A 171 -3.68 9.30 15.50
CA ILE A 171 -5.04 9.62 15.91
C ILE A 171 -5.12 9.72 17.45
N GLU A 172 -4.48 8.81 18.18
CA GLU A 172 -4.43 8.84 19.63
C GLU A 172 -3.84 10.16 20.14
N THR A 173 -2.73 10.59 19.53
CA THR A 173 -2.07 11.87 19.86
C THR A 173 -2.97 13.05 19.56
N GLU A 174 -3.68 13.05 18.43
CA GLU A 174 -4.59 14.14 18.07
C GLU A 174 -5.80 14.20 19.03
N LEU A 175 -6.35 13.06 19.41
CA LEU A 175 -7.43 13.00 20.41
C LEU A 175 -7.00 13.55 21.77
N ARG A 176 -5.74 13.33 22.19
CA ARG A 176 -5.16 13.95 23.40
C ARG A 176 -5.04 15.46 23.25
N LYS A 177 -4.51 15.94 22.13
CA LYS A 177 -4.43 17.39 21.84
C LYS A 177 -5.79 18.07 21.92
N ARG A 178 -6.83 17.39 21.42
CA ARG A 178 -8.24 17.87 21.47
C ARG A 178 -8.91 17.64 22.82
N LYS A 179 -8.24 16.97 23.78
CA LYS A 179 -8.76 16.68 25.14
C LYS A 179 -10.05 15.84 25.13
N ILE A 180 -10.16 14.92 24.17
CA ILE A 180 -11.30 14.00 24.04
C ILE A 180 -10.91 12.53 24.08
N ARG A 181 -9.62 12.21 24.29
CA ARG A 181 -9.10 10.82 24.28
C ARG A 181 -9.86 9.89 25.22
N ASP A 182 -10.26 10.37 26.41
CA ASP A 182 -10.95 9.57 27.43
C ASP A 182 -12.37 9.15 27.00
N ARG A 183 -12.94 9.81 25.99
CA ARG A 183 -14.26 9.50 25.41
C ARG A 183 -14.17 8.53 24.23
N VAL A 184 -12.98 8.11 23.83
CA VAL A 184 -12.72 7.34 22.62
C VAL A 184 -12.04 6.02 22.97
N PRO A 185 -12.80 4.94 23.20
CA PRO A 185 -12.22 3.59 23.24
C PRO A 185 -11.52 3.30 21.91
N MET A 186 -10.28 2.77 21.97
CA MET A 186 -9.52 2.45 20.76
C MET A 186 -9.19 0.96 20.73
N THR A 187 -9.37 0.35 19.57
CA THR A 187 -9.06 -1.07 19.33
C THR A 187 -8.26 -1.22 18.04
N PHE A 188 -7.17 -1.98 18.09
CA PHE A 188 -6.39 -2.39 16.94
C PHE A 188 -6.73 -3.82 16.54
N VAL A 189 -7.00 -4.08 15.25
CA VAL A 189 -7.36 -5.40 14.71
C VAL A 189 -6.36 -5.80 13.65
N THR A 190 -5.77 -6.99 13.77
CA THR A 190 -4.75 -7.45 12.83
C THR A 190 -4.76 -8.98 12.66
N PRO A 191 -4.49 -9.49 11.44
CA PRO A 191 -4.25 -10.91 11.21
C PRO A 191 -2.88 -11.38 11.71
N GLU A 192 -2.01 -10.46 12.12
CA GLU A 192 -0.69 -10.80 12.64
C GLU A 192 -0.81 -11.71 13.87
N PRO A 193 0.08 -12.71 14.04
CA PRO A 193 0.04 -13.62 15.19
C PRO A 193 0.35 -12.92 16.51
N TYR A 194 1.04 -11.78 16.46
CA TYR A 194 1.32 -10.90 17.60
C TYR A 194 1.55 -9.47 17.14
N ILE A 195 1.39 -8.51 18.05
CA ILE A 195 1.66 -7.08 17.78
C ILE A 195 3.13 -6.90 17.42
N GLY A 196 3.39 -6.22 16.29
CA GLY A 196 4.75 -5.95 15.82
C GLY A 196 5.40 -7.06 15.02
N HIS A 197 4.63 -8.08 14.58
CA HIS A 197 5.11 -9.07 13.60
C HIS A 197 5.46 -8.41 12.26
N LEU A 198 4.69 -7.40 11.85
CA LEU A 198 4.91 -6.54 10.67
C LEU A 198 5.02 -7.27 9.32
N GLY A 199 4.67 -8.55 9.26
CA GLY A 199 4.90 -9.39 8.08
C GLY A 199 6.36 -9.84 7.91
N LEU A 200 7.21 -9.63 8.91
CA LEU A 200 8.66 -9.90 8.91
C LEU A 200 9.10 -10.82 10.07
N ASP A 201 8.15 -11.43 10.78
CA ASP A 201 8.39 -12.15 12.04
C ASP A 201 9.01 -11.26 13.14
N GLY A 202 8.66 -9.97 13.10
CA GLY A 202 9.19 -8.91 13.95
C GLY A 202 10.55 -8.37 13.47
N VAL A 203 10.94 -7.22 13.99
CA VAL A 203 12.25 -6.60 13.75
C VAL A 203 12.80 -6.10 15.09
N GLY A 204 13.85 -6.73 15.58
CA GLY A 204 14.38 -6.42 16.91
C GLY A 204 13.31 -6.64 17.99
N ASP A 205 13.11 -5.66 18.89
CA ASP A 205 12.09 -5.70 19.95
C ASP A 205 10.78 -4.99 19.58
N THR A 206 10.34 -5.07 18.32
CA THR A 206 9.08 -4.43 17.87
C THR A 206 7.88 -4.90 18.66
N LYS A 207 7.83 -6.20 19.05
CA LYS A 207 6.74 -6.75 19.87
C LYS A 207 6.65 -6.05 21.22
N GLY A 208 7.73 -6.09 22.00
CA GLY A 208 7.75 -5.51 23.35
C GLY A 208 7.47 -4.02 23.35
N MET A 209 8.10 -3.29 22.42
CA MET A 209 7.93 -1.86 22.27
C MET A 209 6.49 -1.47 21.91
N LEU A 210 5.92 -2.04 20.85
CA LEU A 210 4.58 -1.66 20.39
C LEU A 210 3.48 -2.08 21.37
N GLU A 211 3.61 -3.27 21.99
CA GLU A 211 2.67 -3.68 23.04
C GLU A 211 2.73 -2.76 24.26
N SER A 212 3.93 -2.30 24.69
CA SER A 212 4.08 -1.35 25.77
C SER A 212 3.41 0.00 25.43
N GLU A 213 3.71 0.54 24.26
CA GLU A 213 3.11 1.78 23.77
C GLU A 213 1.58 1.72 23.70
N MET A 214 1.02 0.60 23.23
CA MET A 214 -0.43 0.41 23.19
C MET A 214 -1.05 0.32 24.60
N ARG A 215 -0.41 -0.42 25.53
CA ARG A 215 -0.89 -0.53 26.92
C ARG A 215 -0.88 0.84 27.62
N GLU A 216 0.21 1.61 27.50
CA GLU A 216 0.34 2.94 28.09
C GLU A 216 -0.72 3.93 27.58
N ARG A 217 -1.16 3.76 26.32
CA ARG A 217 -2.19 4.57 25.68
C ARG A 217 -3.60 3.99 25.81
N HIS A 218 -3.77 2.91 26.57
CA HIS A 218 -5.06 2.24 26.72
C HIS A 218 -5.71 1.86 25.39
N ILE A 219 -4.90 1.34 24.45
CA ILE A 219 -5.36 0.79 23.18
C ILE A 219 -5.48 -0.72 23.33
N LYS A 220 -6.67 -1.27 23.10
CA LYS A 220 -6.89 -2.72 23.05
C LYS A 220 -6.46 -3.26 21.69
N TRP A 221 -6.20 -4.57 21.61
CA TRP A 221 -5.93 -5.20 20.33
C TRP A 221 -6.45 -6.64 20.24
N HIS A 222 -6.70 -7.07 19.00
CA HIS A 222 -6.99 -8.43 18.60
C HIS A 222 -5.97 -8.85 17.55
N THR A 223 -5.17 -9.87 17.82
CA THR A 223 -4.23 -10.52 16.90
C THR A 223 -4.80 -11.86 16.44
N ASN A 224 -4.21 -12.49 15.41
CA ASN A 224 -4.80 -13.66 14.76
C ASN A 224 -6.28 -13.46 14.43
N THR A 225 -6.64 -12.27 13.94
CA THR A 225 -8.04 -11.90 13.76
C THR A 225 -8.31 -11.54 12.32
N ARG A 226 -9.24 -12.26 11.68
CA ARG A 226 -9.75 -11.89 10.36
C ARG A 226 -10.97 -10.98 10.50
N ILE A 227 -11.11 -10.08 9.54
CA ILE A 227 -12.31 -9.26 9.37
C ILE A 227 -13.25 -10.04 8.44
N ASP A 228 -14.44 -10.38 8.93
CA ASP A 228 -15.42 -11.14 8.17
C ASP A 228 -16.34 -10.22 7.34
N ALA A 229 -16.78 -9.11 7.94
CA ALA A 229 -17.58 -8.08 7.27
C ALA A 229 -17.55 -6.77 8.07
N VAL A 230 -17.87 -5.68 7.40
CA VAL A 230 -18.11 -4.38 8.04
C VAL A 230 -19.50 -3.89 7.68
N GLU A 231 -20.24 -3.49 8.68
CA GLU A 231 -21.57 -2.86 8.55
C GLU A 231 -21.51 -1.44 9.11
N ASP A 232 -22.58 -0.67 8.96
CA ASP A 232 -22.62 0.69 9.49
C ASP A 232 -22.42 0.68 11.02
N GLY A 233 -21.27 1.21 11.45
CA GLY A 233 -20.89 1.30 12.86
C GLY A 233 -20.50 -0.01 13.55
N VAL A 234 -20.38 -1.14 12.84
CA VAL A 234 -19.99 -2.45 13.42
C VAL A 234 -19.03 -3.20 12.49
N MET A 235 -17.92 -3.66 13.08
CA MET A 235 -16.97 -4.57 12.41
C MET A 235 -17.12 -5.99 12.99
N LYS A 236 -17.43 -6.96 12.14
CA LYS A 236 -17.52 -8.37 12.50
C LYS A 236 -16.18 -9.03 12.26
N VAL A 237 -15.64 -9.64 13.30
CA VAL A 237 -14.30 -10.25 13.27
C VAL A 237 -14.30 -11.61 13.93
N THR A 238 -13.41 -12.49 13.49
CA THR A 238 -13.18 -13.80 14.10
C THR A 238 -11.70 -13.98 14.46
N GLU A 239 -11.44 -14.19 15.75
CA GLU A 239 -10.13 -14.67 16.22
C GLU A 239 -9.94 -16.14 15.81
N VAL A 240 -8.73 -16.51 15.41
CA VAL A 240 -8.39 -17.89 15.07
C VAL A 240 -7.33 -18.45 16.02
N ASN A 241 -7.31 -19.76 16.15
CA ASN A 241 -6.26 -20.51 16.84
C ASN A 241 -4.99 -20.60 15.96
N ASP A 242 -3.90 -21.13 16.52
CA ASP A 242 -2.64 -21.30 15.81
C ASP A 242 -2.74 -22.27 14.61
N ASP A 243 -3.73 -23.13 14.59
CA ASP A 243 -4.03 -24.03 13.47
C ASP A 243 -4.97 -23.42 12.41
N GLY A 244 -5.35 -22.15 12.58
CA GLY A 244 -6.25 -21.42 11.69
C GLY A 244 -7.74 -21.70 11.91
N SER A 245 -8.12 -22.57 12.85
CA SER A 245 -9.52 -22.81 13.21
C SER A 245 -10.13 -21.64 13.98
N ASP A 246 -11.45 -21.42 13.82
CA ASP A 246 -12.15 -20.34 14.50
C ASP A 246 -12.13 -20.53 16.02
N LYS A 247 -11.78 -19.46 16.74
CA LYS A 247 -11.69 -19.43 18.21
C LYS A 247 -12.85 -18.68 18.84
N ALA A 248 -13.09 -17.45 18.40
CA ALA A 248 -14.14 -16.59 18.93
C ALA A 248 -14.51 -15.50 17.91
N SER A 249 -15.82 -15.24 17.78
CA SER A 249 -16.33 -14.15 16.95
C SER A 249 -16.74 -12.96 17.80
N HIS A 250 -16.50 -11.73 17.28
CA HIS A 250 -16.82 -10.49 17.97
C HIS A 250 -17.53 -9.52 17.03
N GLU A 251 -18.41 -8.72 17.58
CA GLU A 251 -18.98 -7.54 16.94
C GLU A 251 -18.39 -6.29 17.62
N LEU A 252 -17.54 -5.56 16.92
CA LEU A 252 -16.82 -4.43 17.44
C LEU A 252 -17.49 -3.13 16.97
N PRO A 253 -18.10 -2.34 17.86
CA PRO A 253 -18.71 -1.08 17.47
C PRO A 253 -17.65 -0.02 17.16
N PHE A 254 -17.91 0.85 16.17
CA PHE A 254 -17.05 1.98 15.87
C PHE A 254 -17.85 3.21 15.38
N LYS A 255 -17.29 4.40 15.58
CA LYS A 255 -17.71 5.66 14.94
C LYS A 255 -16.67 6.18 13.96
N HIS A 256 -15.44 5.71 14.07
CA HIS A 256 -14.36 6.01 13.14
C HIS A 256 -13.49 4.77 12.97
N SER A 257 -13.07 4.51 11.74
CA SER A 257 -12.20 3.36 11.46
C SER A 257 -11.23 3.66 10.33
N MET A 258 -10.06 3.03 10.38
CA MET A 258 -9.08 2.98 9.30
C MET A 258 -8.53 1.57 9.18
N VAL A 259 -8.74 0.93 8.03
CA VAL A 259 -8.29 -0.43 7.80
C VAL A 259 -7.50 -0.53 6.50
N LEU A 260 -6.32 -1.13 6.58
CA LEU A 260 -5.51 -1.47 5.41
C LEU A 260 -6.04 -2.76 4.79
N PRO A 261 -6.37 -2.79 3.48
CA PRO A 261 -6.85 -3.99 2.79
C PRO A 261 -5.69 -4.92 2.41
N ALA A 262 -6.03 -6.11 1.95
CA ALA A 262 -5.13 -6.92 1.15
C ALA A 262 -4.77 -6.21 -0.16
N PHE A 263 -3.66 -6.61 -0.75
CA PHE A 263 -3.19 -6.10 -2.05
C PHE A 263 -3.24 -7.18 -3.11
N THR A 264 -3.48 -6.75 -4.35
CA THR A 264 -3.30 -7.55 -5.57
C THR A 264 -2.49 -6.75 -6.59
N GLY A 265 -2.02 -7.40 -7.64
CA GLY A 265 -1.51 -6.69 -8.81
C GLY A 265 -2.61 -5.89 -9.51
N ILE A 266 -2.20 -4.96 -10.36
CA ILE A 266 -3.11 -4.18 -11.20
C ILE A 266 -3.66 -5.05 -12.35
N ASP A 267 -4.82 -4.69 -12.89
CA ASP A 267 -5.48 -5.45 -13.95
C ASP A 267 -4.62 -5.60 -15.21
N ALA A 268 -3.78 -4.62 -15.51
CA ALA A 268 -2.90 -4.63 -16.68
C ALA A 268 -1.89 -5.80 -16.72
N VAL A 269 -1.57 -6.39 -15.57
CA VAL A 269 -0.61 -7.53 -15.44
C VAL A 269 -1.28 -8.82 -14.98
N MET A 270 -2.57 -8.74 -14.62
CA MET A 270 -3.32 -9.88 -14.10
C MET A 270 -3.46 -10.96 -15.17
N GLY A 271 -3.10 -12.21 -14.83
CA GLY A 271 -3.23 -13.37 -15.72
C GLY A 271 -2.28 -13.39 -16.92
N VAL A 272 -1.25 -12.52 -16.95
CA VAL A 272 -0.21 -12.60 -17.98
C VAL A 272 0.73 -13.74 -17.61
N GLU A 273 0.72 -14.80 -18.42
CA GLU A 273 1.50 -16.02 -18.17
C GLU A 273 3.00 -15.73 -18.10
N GLY A 274 3.68 -16.31 -17.13
CA GLY A 274 5.12 -16.10 -16.90
C GLY A 274 5.51 -14.74 -16.33
N LEU A 275 4.62 -13.74 -16.37
CA LEU A 275 4.89 -12.40 -15.82
C LEU A 275 4.45 -12.26 -14.36
N SER A 276 3.24 -12.70 -14.04
CA SER A 276 2.67 -12.51 -12.71
C SER A 276 2.14 -13.80 -12.09
N ASN A 277 2.08 -13.81 -10.76
CA ASN A 277 1.43 -14.89 -10.00
C ASN A 277 -0.12 -14.75 -10.06
N PRO A 278 -0.89 -15.72 -9.52
CA PRO A 278 -2.36 -15.66 -9.54
C PRO A 278 -2.98 -14.43 -8.87
N ARG A 279 -2.25 -13.76 -7.97
CA ARG A 279 -2.69 -12.47 -7.38
C ARG A 279 -2.19 -11.25 -8.15
N GLY A 280 -1.54 -11.42 -9.31
CA GLY A 280 -1.06 -10.34 -10.17
C GLY A 280 0.24 -9.68 -9.72
N PHE A 281 0.96 -10.24 -8.74
CA PHE A 281 2.29 -9.74 -8.39
C PHE A 281 3.34 -10.26 -9.36
N ILE A 282 4.24 -9.37 -9.77
CA ILE A 282 5.28 -9.66 -10.77
C ILE A 282 6.32 -10.63 -10.20
N ILE A 283 6.58 -11.70 -10.92
CA ILE A 283 7.59 -12.70 -10.57
C ILE A 283 8.95 -12.17 -11.01
N VAL A 284 9.90 -12.09 -10.08
CA VAL A 284 11.28 -11.65 -10.35
C VAL A 284 12.29 -12.54 -9.65
N ASP A 285 13.52 -12.52 -10.15
CA ASP A 285 14.71 -13.09 -9.52
C ASP A 285 15.35 -12.12 -8.50
N GLU A 286 16.53 -12.46 -7.99
CA GLU A 286 17.28 -11.65 -7.04
C GLU A 286 17.79 -10.30 -7.61
N HIS A 287 17.82 -10.17 -8.94
CA HIS A 287 18.17 -8.95 -9.66
C HIS A 287 16.93 -8.15 -10.10
N GLN A 288 15.76 -8.43 -9.55
CA GLN A 288 14.47 -7.80 -9.89
C GLN A 288 14.04 -8.03 -11.35
N ARG A 289 14.58 -9.04 -12.03
CA ARG A 289 14.38 -9.39 -13.43
C ARG A 289 13.35 -10.51 -13.54
N ASN A 290 12.41 -10.40 -14.48
CA ASN A 290 11.46 -11.49 -14.72
C ASN A 290 12.16 -12.68 -15.41
N PRO A 291 12.01 -13.93 -14.90
CA PRO A 291 12.69 -15.10 -15.47
C PRO A 291 12.20 -15.50 -16.87
N THR A 292 10.95 -15.19 -17.23
CA THR A 292 10.35 -15.52 -18.53
C THR A 292 10.63 -14.44 -19.56
N TYR A 293 10.57 -13.17 -19.14
CA TYR A 293 10.76 -11.99 -19.99
C TYR A 293 11.97 -11.19 -19.47
N PRO A 294 13.18 -11.53 -19.90
CA PRO A 294 14.42 -10.99 -19.32
C PRO A 294 14.61 -9.48 -19.58
N GLU A 295 13.85 -8.85 -20.44
CA GLU A 295 13.78 -7.40 -20.64
C GLU A 295 12.82 -6.68 -19.69
N ILE A 296 12.09 -7.44 -18.83
CA ILE A 296 11.15 -6.89 -17.86
C ILE A 296 11.71 -7.03 -16.45
N PHE A 297 11.71 -5.91 -15.74
CA PHE A 297 12.07 -5.78 -14.33
C PHE A 297 10.87 -5.30 -13.52
N ALA A 298 10.88 -5.51 -12.21
CA ALA A 298 9.83 -4.93 -11.36
C ALA A 298 10.38 -4.51 -10.01
N VAL A 299 9.86 -3.39 -9.49
CA VAL A 299 10.27 -2.83 -8.20
C VAL A 299 9.05 -2.39 -7.37
N GLY A 300 9.19 -2.46 -6.07
CA GLY A 300 8.19 -1.97 -5.14
C GLY A 300 7.06 -2.97 -4.87
N VAL A 301 5.87 -2.43 -4.56
CA VAL A 301 4.77 -3.24 -4.00
C VAL A 301 4.20 -4.24 -5.01
N CYS A 302 4.38 -4.01 -6.31
CA CYS A 302 3.93 -4.95 -7.34
C CYS A 302 4.75 -6.26 -7.42
N VAL A 303 5.88 -6.36 -6.72
CA VAL A 303 6.76 -7.55 -6.75
C VAL A 303 6.20 -8.67 -5.88
N ALA A 304 6.26 -9.91 -6.38
CA ALA A 304 5.91 -11.11 -5.63
C ALA A 304 7.05 -11.47 -4.63
N ILE A 305 6.80 -11.29 -3.35
CA ILE A 305 7.70 -11.74 -2.27
C ILE A 305 6.93 -12.76 -1.42
N PRO A 306 7.47 -13.98 -1.24
CA PRO A 306 6.84 -14.98 -0.40
C PRO A 306 6.83 -14.55 1.07
N PRO A 307 5.84 -14.97 1.87
CA PRO A 307 5.84 -14.75 3.31
C PRO A 307 7.11 -15.28 3.99
N VAL A 308 7.58 -14.60 5.05
CA VAL A 308 8.76 -15.02 5.82
C VAL A 308 8.52 -16.34 6.53
N GLY A 309 7.27 -16.62 6.95
CA GLY A 309 6.88 -17.86 7.61
C GLY A 309 5.38 -18.11 7.47
N ALA A 310 4.95 -19.30 7.90
CA ALA A 310 3.53 -19.64 7.97
C ALA A 310 2.89 -18.93 9.18
N THR A 311 1.72 -18.33 8.96
CA THR A 311 0.90 -17.71 9.99
C THR A 311 -0.53 -18.27 9.94
N PRO A 312 -1.28 -18.28 11.05
CA PRO A 312 -2.65 -18.82 11.09
C PRO A 312 -3.59 -18.16 10.09
N LEU A 313 -3.42 -16.85 9.88
CA LEU A 313 -4.08 -16.06 8.83
C LEU A 313 -3.02 -15.54 7.84
N PRO A 314 -3.37 -15.31 6.57
CA PRO A 314 -2.44 -14.76 5.61
C PRO A 314 -1.90 -13.39 6.04
N VAL A 315 -0.57 -13.29 6.14
CA VAL A 315 0.18 -12.07 6.46
C VAL A 315 1.23 -11.87 5.37
N GLY A 316 1.11 -10.79 4.61
CA GLY A 316 2.04 -10.49 3.52
C GLY A 316 3.29 -9.77 3.99
N VAL A 317 4.37 -9.85 3.18
CA VAL A 317 5.63 -9.14 3.42
C VAL A 317 5.49 -7.68 2.99
N PRO A 318 5.86 -6.71 3.83
CA PRO A 318 5.86 -5.30 3.46
C PRO A 318 6.94 -5.01 2.41
N LYS A 319 6.70 -4.02 1.55
CA LYS A 319 7.67 -3.44 0.63
C LYS A 319 7.79 -1.96 0.97
N THR A 320 8.65 -1.68 1.96
CA THR A 320 8.88 -0.33 2.48
C THR A 320 9.74 0.51 1.53
N GLY A 321 9.79 1.83 1.73
CA GLY A 321 10.62 2.72 0.92
C GLY A 321 12.08 2.28 0.83
N TYR A 322 12.67 1.84 1.95
CA TYR A 322 14.05 1.33 1.99
C TYR A 322 14.23 0.06 1.12
N MET A 323 13.27 -0.88 1.18
CA MET A 323 13.31 -2.07 0.32
C MET A 323 13.15 -1.71 -1.16
N ILE A 324 12.28 -0.74 -1.45
CA ILE A 324 12.06 -0.25 -2.83
C ILE A 324 13.34 0.36 -3.38
N GLU A 325 14.04 1.19 -2.59
CA GLU A 325 15.34 1.76 -2.97
C GLU A 325 16.36 0.66 -3.31
N SER A 326 16.48 -0.37 -2.46
CA SER A 326 17.36 -1.51 -2.73
C SER A 326 16.98 -2.27 -4.02
N MET A 327 15.67 -2.44 -4.29
CA MET A 327 15.18 -3.06 -5.54
C MET A 327 15.54 -2.19 -6.76
N VAL A 328 15.40 -0.88 -6.66
CA VAL A 328 15.76 0.05 -7.73
C VAL A 328 17.25 -0.03 -8.04
N THR A 329 18.10 0.02 -7.03
CA THR A 329 19.55 -0.13 -7.20
C THR A 329 19.91 -1.46 -7.87
N ALA A 330 19.29 -2.58 -7.44
CA ALA A 330 19.52 -3.88 -8.08
C ALA A 330 19.02 -3.97 -9.54
N THR A 331 18.05 -3.13 -9.92
CA THR A 331 17.54 -3.06 -11.30
C THR A 331 18.44 -2.25 -12.21
N VAL A 332 19.06 -1.19 -11.69
CA VAL A 332 19.85 -0.23 -12.47
C VAL A 332 21.29 -0.73 -12.69
N GLN A 333 21.87 -1.47 -11.73
CA GLN A 333 23.21 -2.09 -11.81
C GLN A 333 23.22 -3.36 -12.66
#